data_8f98050970d7ac79b4841a01f7eb68a4
#
_entry.id   8f98050970d7ac79b4841a01f7eb68a4
#
_cell.length_a   1.000
_cell.length_b   1.000
_cell.length_c   1.000
_cell.angle_alpha   90.00
_cell.angle_beta   90.00
_cell.angle_gamma   90.00
#
_symmetry.space_group_name_H-M   'P 1'
#
loop_
_entity.id
_entity.type
_entity.pdbx_description
1 polymer ?
#
loop_
_entity_poly.entity_id
_entity_poly.type
_entity_poly.pdbx_seq_one_letter_code
_entity_poly.pdbx_strand_id
1 'polypeptide(L)'
;MPAGSKEDSMPPIVDIQSLRKSYGPHEVLKGIDLQVQPGEVLAIIGKSGSGKSTLLRCINGLESFQHGALSVAGQPLRQDDAAGMRALRQQVGMIFQSFNLFPHLSVGRNVMLAPTLVKKKDKAAAAEQARALLERVGLAEKFDAMPDQLSGGQQQRVAIARALAMEPAVLLCDEITSALDPELVGEVLQVVERLAAEGMTLLMVTHEMGFARKVSDRVVFMHQGLVHEAGAPQEIFGNPATPELRTFLSSLH
;
A
#
# COMPACT_ATOMS: atom_id res chain seq x y z
N MET A 1 16.62 -34.09 -25.10
CA MET A 1 16.09 -33.37 -23.93
C MET A 1 16.14 -31.88 -24.25
N PRO A 2 15.05 -31.19 -24.60
CA PRO A 2 15.08 -29.75 -24.72
C PRO A 2 15.04 -29.15 -23.32
N ALA A 3 16.03 -28.30 -23.04
CA ALA A 3 16.05 -27.46 -21.85
C ALA A 3 14.83 -26.55 -21.87
N GLY A 4 14.00 -26.60 -20.82
CA GLY A 4 12.87 -25.71 -20.63
C GLY A 4 13.35 -24.27 -20.62
N SER A 5 12.80 -23.46 -21.51
CA SER A 5 12.91 -22.01 -21.49
C SER A 5 12.46 -21.51 -20.11
N LYS A 6 13.40 -21.00 -19.32
CA LYS A 6 13.06 -20.07 -18.23
C LYS A 6 12.40 -18.88 -18.95
N GLU A 7 11.10 -18.75 -18.79
CA GLU A 7 10.43 -17.50 -19.09
C GLU A 7 11.20 -16.42 -18.31
N ASP A 8 11.70 -15.42 -19.03
CA ASP A 8 12.31 -14.21 -18.48
C ASP A 8 11.20 -13.40 -17.78
N SER A 9 10.75 -13.88 -16.62
CA SER A 9 9.85 -13.11 -15.76
C SER A 9 10.66 -11.93 -15.22
N MET A 10 10.16 -10.72 -15.41
CA MET A 10 10.75 -9.53 -14.79
C MET A 10 10.96 -9.77 -13.29
N PRO A 11 12.06 -9.28 -12.71
CA PRO A 11 12.29 -9.45 -11.28
C PRO A 11 11.14 -8.79 -10.48
N PRO A 12 10.73 -9.41 -9.37
CA PRO A 12 9.67 -8.86 -8.52
C PRO A 12 10.04 -7.48 -8.01
N ILE A 13 9.06 -6.58 -7.97
CA ILE A 13 9.27 -5.23 -7.44
C ILE A 13 9.33 -5.21 -5.92
N VAL A 14 8.62 -6.14 -5.26
CA VAL A 14 8.77 -6.45 -3.83
C VAL A 14 9.11 -7.93 -3.71
N ASP A 15 10.22 -8.24 -3.04
CA ASP A 15 10.64 -9.59 -2.74
C ASP A 15 10.89 -9.75 -1.25
N ILE A 16 10.16 -10.65 -0.62
CA ILE A 16 10.20 -10.93 0.82
C ILE A 16 10.50 -12.40 1.00
N GLN A 17 11.54 -12.72 1.78
CA GLN A 17 12.00 -14.06 2.02
C GLN A 17 12.10 -14.33 3.52
N SER A 18 11.28 -15.26 4.02
CA SER A 18 11.25 -15.75 5.40
C SER A 18 11.23 -14.64 6.45
N LEU A 19 10.47 -13.57 6.20
CA LEU A 19 10.42 -12.37 7.03
C LEU A 19 9.80 -12.68 8.41
N ARG A 20 10.55 -12.39 9.49
CA ARG A 20 10.08 -12.56 10.87
C ARG A 20 10.14 -11.25 11.63
N LYS A 21 9.06 -10.93 12.33
CA LYS A 21 8.94 -9.75 13.17
C LYS A 21 8.33 -10.08 14.52
N SER A 22 9.01 -9.67 15.57
CA SER A 22 8.51 -9.78 16.95
C SER A 22 8.47 -8.40 17.64
N TYR A 23 7.53 -8.26 18.57
CA TYR A 23 7.46 -7.19 19.55
C TYR A 23 7.64 -7.82 20.94
N GLY A 24 8.84 -7.70 21.50
CA GLY A 24 9.22 -8.43 22.69
C GLY A 24 9.07 -9.96 22.47
N PRO A 25 8.33 -10.67 23.34
CA PRO A 25 8.14 -12.12 23.21
C PRO A 25 7.07 -12.51 22.16
N HIS A 26 6.32 -11.55 21.63
CA HIS A 26 5.22 -11.83 20.70
C HIS A 26 5.67 -11.76 19.26
N GLU A 27 5.73 -12.92 18.58
CA GLU A 27 6.05 -13.02 17.16
C GLU A 27 4.79 -12.74 16.31
N VAL A 28 4.82 -11.65 15.53
CA VAL A 28 3.71 -11.17 14.70
C VAL A 28 3.82 -11.65 13.27
N LEU A 29 5.03 -11.66 12.68
CA LEU A 29 5.29 -12.25 11.37
C LEU A 29 6.20 -13.46 11.57
N LYS A 30 5.80 -14.61 11.03
CA LYS A 30 6.38 -15.92 11.37
C LYS A 30 7.06 -16.61 10.18
N GLY A 31 7.74 -15.83 9.34
CA GLY A 31 8.38 -16.33 8.12
C GLY A 31 7.48 -16.12 6.92
N ILE A 32 7.30 -14.86 6.54
CA ILE A 32 6.54 -14.47 5.35
C ILE A 32 7.43 -14.58 4.12
N ASP A 33 6.96 -15.33 3.13
CA ASP A 33 7.49 -15.35 1.77
C ASP A 33 6.45 -14.71 0.86
N LEU A 34 6.82 -13.65 0.14
CA LEU A 34 5.89 -12.92 -0.73
C LEU A 34 6.67 -12.19 -1.83
N GLN A 35 6.24 -12.37 -3.07
CA GLN A 35 6.73 -11.62 -4.22
C GLN A 35 5.60 -10.85 -4.86
N VAL A 36 5.87 -9.63 -5.32
CA VAL A 36 4.92 -8.79 -6.05
C VAL A 36 5.56 -8.35 -7.34
N GLN A 37 4.83 -8.47 -8.45
CA GLN A 37 5.33 -8.09 -9.76
C GLN A 37 5.08 -6.59 -10.04
N PRO A 38 5.89 -5.95 -10.91
CA PRO A 38 5.57 -4.60 -11.37
C PRO A 38 4.17 -4.53 -12.00
N GLY A 39 3.38 -3.52 -11.60
CA GLY A 39 2.00 -3.33 -12.05
C GLY A 39 0.96 -4.25 -11.40
N GLU A 40 1.37 -5.19 -10.54
CA GLU A 40 0.45 -6.08 -9.84
C GLU A 40 -0.33 -5.35 -8.75
N VAL A 41 -1.61 -5.64 -8.65
CA VAL A 41 -2.49 -5.23 -7.55
C VAL A 41 -2.69 -6.41 -6.61
N LEU A 42 -2.06 -6.35 -5.44
CA LEU A 42 -2.13 -7.37 -4.41
C LEU A 42 -3.04 -6.92 -3.27
N ALA A 43 -4.12 -7.66 -3.01
CA ALA A 43 -4.93 -7.45 -1.81
C ALA A 43 -4.49 -8.39 -0.68
N ILE A 44 -4.34 -7.85 0.52
CA ILE A 44 -4.00 -8.60 1.74
C ILE A 44 -5.20 -8.55 2.67
N ILE A 45 -5.81 -9.71 2.92
CA ILE A 45 -6.98 -9.87 3.78
C ILE A 45 -6.67 -10.73 4.99
N GLY A 46 -7.53 -10.69 6.02
CA GLY A 46 -7.38 -11.48 7.24
C GLY A 46 -7.89 -10.76 8.48
N LYS A 47 -8.06 -11.50 9.57
CA LYS A 47 -8.55 -10.96 10.85
C LYS A 47 -7.61 -9.85 11.41
N SER A 48 -8.16 -8.99 12.25
CA SER A 48 -7.35 -8.04 13.02
C SER A 48 -6.27 -8.81 13.82
N GLY A 49 -5.07 -8.25 13.91
CA GLY A 49 -3.93 -8.87 14.58
C GLY A 49 -3.22 -9.98 13.78
N SER A 50 -3.61 -10.27 12.52
CA SER A 50 -2.90 -11.29 11.70
C SER A 50 -1.55 -10.81 11.14
N GLY A 51 -1.16 -9.55 11.36
CA GLY A 51 0.15 -9.02 10.95
C GLY A 51 0.15 -8.18 9.66
N LYS A 52 -1.01 -7.93 9.03
CA LYS A 52 -1.12 -7.22 7.73
C LYS A 52 -0.45 -5.84 7.73
N SER A 53 -0.86 -4.94 8.61
CA SER A 53 -0.27 -3.59 8.72
C SER A 53 1.20 -3.63 9.13
N THR A 54 1.60 -4.60 9.96
CA THR A 54 3.01 -4.82 10.31
C THR A 54 3.83 -5.19 9.08
N LEU A 55 3.30 -6.06 8.20
CA LEU A 55 3.95 -6.42 6.95
C LEU A 55 4.14 -5.20 6.05
N LEU A 56 3.10 -4.38 5.83
CA LEU A 56 3.22 -3.14 5.04
C LEU A 56 4.27 -2.18 5.65
N ARG A 57 4.29 -2.05 6.99
CA ARG A 57 5.26 -1.18 7.67
C ARG A 57 6.69 -1.72 7.62
N CYS A 58 6.89 -3.03 7.49
CA CYS A 58 8.20 -3.58 7.20
C CYS A 58 8.64 -3.24 5.77
N ILE A 59 7.72 -3.32 4.77
CA ILE A 59 8.04 -3.03 3.37
C ILE A 59 8.51 -1.58 3.16
N ASN A 60 7.90 -0.60 3.84
CA ASN A 60 8.33 0.81 3.74
C ASN A 60 9.43 1.19 4.75
N GLY A 61 9.90 0.22 5.54
CA GLY A 61 10.94 0.43 6.54
C GLY A 61 10.53 1.30 7.73
N LEU A 62 9.24 1.42 8.04
CA LEU A 62 8.76 2.04 9.28
C LEU A 62 8.89 1.09 10.47
N GLU A 63 8.81 -0.21 10.22
CA GLU A 63 9.05 -1.25 11.22
C GLU A 63 10.31 -2.04 10.87
N SER A 64 11.13 -2.31 11.87
CA SER A 64 12.26 -3.23 11.76
C SER A 64 11.79 -4.68 11.85
N PHE A 65 12.54 -5.60 11.27
CA PHE A 65 12.33 -7.05 11.40
C PHE A 65 13.62 -7.72 11.90
N GLN A 66 13.51 -8.92 12.47
CA GLN A 66 14.66 -9.58 13.09
C GLN A 66 15.30 -10.62 12.18
N HIS A 67 14.52 -11.26 11.29
CA HIS A 67 15.03 -12.31 10.41
C HIS A 67 14.39 -12.20 9.02
N GLY A 68 15.05 -12.80 8.03
CA GLY A 68 14.61 -12.80 6.64
C GLY A 68 15.29 -11.72 5.82
N ALA A 69 14.86 -11.61 4.56
CA ALA A 69 15.30 -10.58 3.62
C ALA A 69 14.09 -9.88 3.00
N LEU A 70 14.27 -8.60 2.68
CA LEU A 70 13.27 -7.80 1.98
C LEU A 70 13.96 -6.86 1.01
N SER A 71 13.50 -6.81 -0.22
CA SER A 71 13.93 -5.84 -1.21
C SER A 71 12.74 -5.19 -1.91
N VAL A 72 12.91 -3.92 -2.32
CA VAL A 72 11.92 -3.17 -3.10
C VAL A 72 12.64 -2.52 -4.27
N ALA A 73 12.08 -2.65 -5.47
CA ALA A 73 12.68 -2.14 -6.71
C ALA A 73 14.17 -2.55 -6.87
N GLY A 74 14.48 -3.80 -6.51
CA GLY A 74 15.85 -4.35 -6.54
C GLY A 74 16.77 -3.85 -5.44
N GLN A 75 16.33 -2.97 -4.55
CA GLN A 75 17.14 -2.46 -3.44
C GLN A 75 16.86 -3.25 -2.15
N PRO A 76 17.84 -3.93 -1.56
CA PRO A 76 17.67 -4.64 -0.30
C PRO A 76 17.49 -3.65 0.84
N LEU A 77 16.50 -3.92 1.70
CA LEU A 77 16.24 -3.13 2.90
C LEU A 77 17.24 -3.53 3.99
N ARG A 78 18.16 -2.63 4.30
CA ARG A 78 19.14 -2.77 5.39
C ARG A 78 18.83 -1.73 6.46
N GLN A 79 18.55 -2.22 7.67
CA GLN A 79 18.11 -1.37 8.78
C GLN A 79 19.21 -0.48 9.36
N ASP A 80 20.46 -0.86 9.17
CA ASP A 80 21.68 -0.13 9.56
C ASP A 80 22.11 0.92 8.52
N ASP A 81 21.54 0.87 7.31
CA ASP A 81 21.82 1.84 6.23
C ASP A 81 20.76 2.96 6.18
N ALA A 82 21.03 4.05 6.90
CA ALA A 82 20.13 5.20 6.90
C ALA A 82 19.99 5.89 5.52
N ALA A 83 20.97 5.78 4.63
CA ALA A 83 20.89 6.33 3.28
C ALA A 83 20.03 5.45 2.37
N GLY A 84 20.24 4.13 2.40
CA GLY A 84 19.40 3.16 1.70
C GLY A 84 17.94 3.22 2.15
N MET A 85 17.69 3.36 3.46
CA MET A 85 16.34 3.54 4.00
C MET A 85 15.65 4.81 3.48
N ARG A 86 16.39 5.92 3.33
CA ARG A 86 15.82 7.14 2.72
C ARG A 86 15.53 6.94 1.23
N ALA A 87 16.41 6.28 0.50
CA ALA A 87 16.22 5.97 -0.92
C ALA A 87 15.01 5.04 -1.12
N LEU A 88 14.87 4.00 -0.30
CA LEU A 88 13.73 3.09 -0.33
C LEU A 88 12.41 3.82 -0.10
N ARG A 89 12.32 4.71 0.92
CA ARG A 89 11.10 5.48 1.20
C ARG A 89 10.72 6.48 0.10
N GLN A 90 11.61 6.79 -0.82
CA GLN A 90 11.27 7.56 -2.02
C GLN A 90 10.61 6.70 -3.11
N GLN A 91 10.88 5.38 -3.11
CA GLN A 91 10.31 4.42 -4.04
C GLN A 91 8.99 3.81 -3.54
N VAL A 92 8.69 3.93 -2.24
CA VAL A 92 7.52 3.33 -1.60
C VAL A 92 6.62 4.42 -1.05
N GLY A 93 5.49 4.65 -1.70
CA GLY A 93 4.41 5.48 -1.14
C GLY A 93 3.61 4.70 -0.12
N MET A 94 3.12 5.36 0.92
CA MET A 94 2.22 4.74 1.89
C MET A 94 1.06 5.66 2.24
N ILE A 95 -0.14 5.10 2.20
CA ILE A 95 -1.38 5.72 2.61
C ILE A 95 -1.86 4.97 3.85
N PHE A 96 -2.09 5.71 4.93
CA PHE A 96 -2.48 5.17 6.22
C PHE A 96 -3.99 5.21 6.42
N GLN A 97 -4.48 4.43 7.36
CA GLN A 97 -5.85 4.45 7.85
C GLN A 97 -6.28 5.85 8.34
N SER A 98 -5.42 6.51 9.10
CA SER A 98 -5.57 7.93 9.45
C SER A 98 -4.90 8.77 8.36
N PHE A 99 -5.53 9.84 7.95
CA PHE A 99 -5.10 10.68 6.80
C PHE A 99 -3.68 11.25 6.99
N ASN A 100 -3.28 11.52 8.23
CA ASN A 100 -1.96 12.04 8.64
C ASN A 100 -1.54 13.31 7.86
N LEU A 101 -2.51 14.16 7.52
CA LEU A 101 -2.23 15.46 6.93
C LEU A 101 -1.62 16.38 7.98
N PHE A 102 -0.72 17.25 7.54
CA PHE A 102 -0.19 18.31 8.38
C PHE A 102 -1.26 19.39 8.55
N PRO A 103 -1.87 19.56 9.75
CA PRO A 103 -3.04 20.42 9.95
C PRO A 103 -2.75 21.92 9.77
N HIS A 104 -1.48 22.31 9.91
CA HIS A 104 -1.00 23.69 9.76
C HIS A 104 -0.54 24.03 8.32
N LEU A 105 -0.68 23.10 7.38
CA LEU A 105 -0.36 23.30 5.96
C LEU A 105 -1.63 23.18 5.12
N SER A 106 -1.76 24.03 4.10
CA SER A 106 -2.82 23.86 3.12
C SER A 106 -2.70 22.52 2.38
N VAL A 107 -3.76 22.09 1.71
CA VAL A 107 -3.83 20.90 0.87
C VAL A 107 -2.67 20.87 -0.12
N GLY A 108 -2.48 21.93 -0.90
CA GLY A 108 -1.40 22.02 -1.86
C GLY A 108 -0.02 21.92 -1.19
N ARG A 109 0.18 22.56 -0.04
CA ARG A 109 1.45 22.47 0.72
C ARG A 109 1.69 21.06 1.29
N ASN A 110 0.64 20.35 1.70
CA ASN A 110 0.76 18.94 2.11
C ASN A 110 1.30 18.07 0.97
N VAL A 111 0.81 18.27 -0.26
CA VAL A 111 1.26 17.51 -1.45
C VAL A 111 2.66 17.93 -1.89
N MET A 112 2.99 19.22 -1.84
CA MET A 112 4.28 19.77 -2.27
C MET A 112 5.44 19.46 -1.32
N LEU A 113 5.17 19.14 -0.05
CA LEU A 113 6.17 19.12 1.01
C LEU A 113 7.34 18.18 0.69
N ALA A 114 7.04 16.91 0.41
CA ALA A 114 8.07 15.91 0.13
C ALA A 114 8.83 16.18 -1.18
N PRO A 115 8.21 16.50 -2.32
CA PRO A 115 8.92 16.90 -3.53
C PRO A 115 9.90 18.06 -3.33
N THR A 116 9.51 19.10 -2.57
CA THR A 116 10.38 20.25 -2.34
C THR A 116 11.51 19.95 -1.37
N LEU A 117 11.25 19.25 -0.26
CA LEU A 117 12.26 18.99 0.76
C LEU A 117 13.20 17.85 0.40
N VAL A 118 12.69 16.76 -0.19
CA VAL A 118 13.44 15.52 -0.43
C VAL A 118 14.04 15.52 -1.84
N LYS A 119 13.19 15.74 -2.87
CA LYS A 119 13.65 15.77 -4.28
C LYS A 119 14.25 17.12 -4.68
N LYS A 120 14.23 18.13 -3.80
CA LYS A 120 14.72 19.50 -4.08
C LYS A 120 14.04 20.13 -5.31
N LYS A 121 12.81 19.72 -5.60
CA LYS A 121 12.04 20.23 -6.72
C LYS A 121 11.75 21.73 -6.51
N ASP A 122 11.84 22.53 -7.58
CA ASP A 122 11.46 23.92 -7.53
C ASP A 122 10.01 24.12 -7.06
N LYS A 123 9.74 25.18 -6.32
CA LYS A 123 8.42 25.43 -5.71
C LYS A 123 7.31 25.59 -6.76
N ALA A 124 7.60 26.25 -7.88
CA ALA A 124 6.61 26.45 -8.95
C ALA A 124 6.29 25.11 -9.62
N ALA A 125 7.31 24.32 -9.95
CA ALA A 125 7.14 22.98 -10.52
C ALA A 125 6.45 22.01 -9.54
N ALA A 126 6.73 22.10 -8.23
CA ALA A 126 6.05 21.30 -7.21
C ALA A 126 4.57 21.72 -7.06
N ALA A 127 4.25 23.01 -7.20
CA ALA A 127 2.87 23.49 -7.15
C ALA A 127 2.07 23.03 -8.38
N GLU A 128 2.65 23.06 -9.57
CA GLU A 128 2.04 22.54 -10.79
C GLU A 128 1.76 21.03 -10.67
N GLN A 129 2.74 20.26 -10.22
CA GLN A 129 2.55 18.82 -9.96
C GLN A 129 1.44 18.57 -8.92
N ALA A 130 1.42 19.35 -7.84
CA ALA A 130 0.41 19.20 -6.79
C ALA A 130 -1.00 19.50 -7.33
N ARG A 131 -1.17 20.52 -8.18
CA ARG A 131 -2.46 20.82 -8.83
C ARG A 131 -2.92 19.68 -9.72
N ALA A 132 -2.04 19.16 -10.56
CA ALA A 132 -2.35 18.01 -11.41
C ALA A 132 -2.74 16.76 -10.61
N LEU A 133 -2.05 16.48 -9.49
CA LEU A 133 -2.39 15.36 -8.61
C LEU A 133 -3.72 15.57 -7.89
N LEU A 134 -4.00 16.79 -7.44
CA LEU A 134 -5.29 17.12 -6.82
C LEU A 134 -6.45 17.01 -7.83
N GLU A 135 -6.24 17.37 -9.08
CA GLU A 135 -7.21 17.15 -10.16
C GLU A 135 -7.47 15.65 -10.37
N ARG A 136 -6.42 14.82 -10.40
CA ARG A 136 -6.56 13.36 -10.53
C ARG A 136 -7.40 12.73 -9.42
N VAL A 137 -7.37 13.29 -8.22
CA VAL A 137 -8.19 12.83 -7.08
C VAL A 137 -9.50 13.62 -6.92
N GLY A 138 -9.86 14.48 -7.89
CA GLY A 138 -11.11 15.26 -7.91
C GLY A 138 -11.19 16.38 -6.86
N LEU A 139 -10.04 17.04 -6.58
CA LEU A 139 -9.91 18.10 -5.58
C LEU A 139 -9.15 19.32 -6.11
N ALA A 140 -9.24 19.61 -7.41
CA ALA A 140 -8.52 20.71 -8.06
C ALA A 140 -8.72 22.06 -7.36
N GLU A 141 -9.96 22.34 -6.93
CA GLU A 141 -10.37 23.59 -6.28
C GLU A 141 -9.94 23.72 -4.82
N LYS A 142 -9.44 22.64 -4.21
CA LYS A 142 -9.06 22.58 -2.78
C LYS A 142 -7.60 22.90 -2.48
N PHE A 143 -6.81 23.35 -3.47
CA PHE A 143 -5.37 23.56 -3.31
C PHE A 143 -5.01 24.46 -2.11
N ASP A 144 -5.76 25.54 -1.89
CA ASP A 144 -5.50 26.52 -0.82
C ASP A 144 -6.30 26.23 0.47
N ALA A 145 -7.21 25.23 0.44
CA ALA A 145 -7.99 24.83 1.61
C ALA A 145 -7.11 24.23 2.72
N MET A 146 -7.57 24.31 3.97
CA MET A 146 -6.93 23.66 5.11
C MET A 146 -7.56 22.28 5.36
N PRO A 147 -6.82 21.31 5.97
CA PRO A 147 -7.36 19.96 6.20
C PRO A 147 -8.67 19.91 6.99
N ASP A 148 -8.87 20.81 7.94
CA ASP A 148 -10.10 20.90 8.75
C ASP A 148 -11.34 21.37 7.97
N GLN A 149 -11.15 21.91 6.77
CA GLN A 149 -12.20 22.31 5.85
C GLN A 149 -12.63 21.18 4.89
N LEU A 150 -12.06 19.98 5.04
CA LEU A 150 -12.29 18.84 4.19
C LEU A 150 -13.06 17.73 4.91
N SER A 151 -13.95 17.03 4.17
CA SER A 151 -14.52 15.76 4.65
C SER A 151 -13.45 14.69 4.81
N GLY A 152 -13.71 13.62 5.57
CA GLY A 152 -12.80 12.50 5.73
C GLY A 152 -12.36 11.89 4.39
N GLY A 153 -13.29 11.67 3.46
CA GLY A 153 -13.00 11.17 2.12
C GLY A 153 -12.13 12.12 1.29
N GLN A 154 -12.36 13.45 1.43
CA GLN A 154 -11.50 14.44 0.80
C GLN A 154 -10.09 14.43 1.40
N GLN A 155 -9.96 14.36 2.72
CA GLN A 155 -8.65 14.26 3.39
C GLN A 155 -7.89 13.00 2.94
N GLN A 156 -8.56 11.87 2.80
CA GLN A 156 -7.94 10.63 2.32
C GLN A 156 -7.49 10.77 0.86
N ARG A 157 -8.27 11.40 0.00
CA ARG A 157 -7.87 11.68 -1.38
C ARG A 157 -6.67 12.62 -1.46
N VAL A 158 -6.55 13.60 -0.56
CA VAL A 158 -5.32 14.41 -0.41
C VAL A 158 -4.13 13.56 0.04
N ALA A 159 -4.32 12.63 0.97
CA ALA A 159 -3.27 11.71 1.40
C ALA A 159 -2.77 10.81 0.24
N ILE A 160 -3.67 10.36 -0.64
CA ILE A 160 -3.32 9.66 -1.87
C ILE A 160 -2.48 10.58 -2.79
N ALA A 161 -2.94 11.79 -3.08
CA ALA A 161 -2.21 12.75 -3.92
C ALA A 161 -0.82 13.05 -3.35
N ARG A 162 -0.69 13.20 -2.02
CA ARG A 162 0.60 13.39 -1.33
C ARG A 162 1.54 12.21 -1.51
N ALA A 163 1.04 10.97 -1.41
CA ALA A 163 1.84 9.77 -1.63
C ALA A 163 2.32 9.67 -3.08
N LEU A 164 1.47 9.98 -4.05
CA LEU A 164 1.79 10.00 -5.48
C LEU A 164 2.79 11.09 -5.87
N ALA A 165 2.89 12.18 -5.12
CA ALA A 165 3.79 13.31 -5.42
C ALA A 165 5.27 12.92 -5.40
N MET A 166 5.62 11.82 -4.74
CA MET A 166 6.96 11.26 -4.76
C MET A 166 7.22 10.32 -5.95
N GLU A 167 6.20 10.07 -6.80
CA GLU A 167 6.28 9.17 -7.96
C GLU A 167 6.83 7.79 -7.54
N PRO A 168 6.16 7.13 -6.59
CA PRO A 168 6.65 5.87 -6.03
C PRO A 168 6.51 4.72 -7.05
N ALA A 169 7.42 3.74 -6.96
CA ALA A 169 7.33 2.51 -7.74
C ALA A 169 6.27 1.55 -7.19
N VAL A 170 5.97 1.65 -5.88
CA VAL A 170 4.98 0.83 -5.16
C VAL A 170 4.17 1.72 -4.23
N LEU A 171 2.86 1.53 -4.19
CA LEU A 171 1.95 2.22 -3.28
C LEU A 171 1.33 1.22 -2.30
N LEU A 172 1.55 1.46 -1.02
CA LEU A 172 1.01 0.67 0.08
C LEU A 172 -0.24 1.36 0.65
N CYS A 173 -1.35 0.63 0.74
CA CYS A 173 -2.63 1.11 1.26
C CYS A 173 -2.99 0.32 2.54
N ASP A 174 -2.88 0.94 3.70
CA ASP A 174 -3.17 0.31 4.99
C ASP A 174 -4.56 0.72 5.47
N GLU A 175 -5.59 -0.09 5.17
CA GLU A 175 -7.00 0.08 5.59
C GLU A 175 -7.55 1.50 5.32
N ILE A 176 -7.31 2.02 4.14
CA ILE A 176 -7.52 3.44 3.77
C ILE A 176 -8.98 3.93 3.82
N THR A 177 -9.95 3.02 4.00
CA THR A 177 -11.38 3.34 4.12
C THR A 177 -11.93 3.18 5.53
N SER A 178 -11.19 2.55 6.44
CA SER A 178 -11.71 2.15 7.77
C SER A 178 -12.04 3.33 8.70
N ALA A 179 -11.51 4.53 8.42
CA ALA A 179 -11.80 5.75 9.19
C ALA A 179 -12.86 6.65 8.52
N LEU A 180 -13.53 6.15 7.48
CA LEU A 180 -14.48 6.92 6.67
C LEU A 180 -15.93 6.50 6.97
N ASP A 181 -16.83 7.47 6.86
CA ASP A 181 -18.24 7.18 6.77
C ASP A 181 -18.53 6.34 5.49
N PRO A 182 -19.45 5.36 5.54
CA PRO A 182 -19.74 4.46 4.42
C PRO A 182 -20.05 5.18 3.10
N GLU A 183 -20.68 6.34 3.16
CA GLU A 183 -21.03 7.15 1.99
C GLU A 183 -19.78 7.69 1.24
N LEU A 184 -18.67 7.88 1.96
CA LEU A 184 -17.42 8.44 1.42
C LEU A 184 -16.45 7.37 0.90
N VAL A 185 -16.66 6.11 1.25
CA VAL A 185 -15.80 4.98 0.87
C VAL A 185 -15.66 4.88 -0.66
N GLY A 186 -16.79 4.96 -1.36
CA GLY A 186 -16.86 4.81 -2.81
C GLY A 186 -15.95 5.77 -3.58
N GLU A 187 -15.89 7.04 -3.16
CA GLU A 187 -15.06 8.06 -3.82
C GLU A 187 -13.56 7.75 -3.70
N VAL A 188 -13.12 7.25 -2.55
CA VAL A 188 -11.72 6.88 -2.31
C VAL A 188 -11.35 5.63 -3.09
N LEU A 189 -12.21 4.61 -3.10
CA LEU A 189 -11.98 3.36 -3.84
C LEU A 189 -11.93 3.59 -5.35
N GLN A 190 -12.73 4.52 -5.90
CA GLN A 190 -12.66 4.90 -7.33
C GLN A 190 -11.29 5.50 -7.71
N VAL A 191 -10.66 6.27 -6.81
CA VAL A 191 -9.30 6.77 -7.06
C VAL A 191 -8.31 5.62 -7.14
N VAL A 192 -8.37 4.67 -6.19
CA VAL A 192 -7.47 3.50 -6.18
C VAL A 192 -7.70 2.61 -7.40
N GLU A 193 -8.95 2.40 -7.81
CA GLU A 193 -9.30 1.65 -9.03
C GLU A 193 -8.67 2.28 -10.29
N ARG A 194 -8.70 3.60 -10.40
CA ARG A 194 -8.04 4.31 -11.52
C ARG A 194 -6.52 4.12 -11.49
N LEU A 195 -5.89 4.20 -10.32
CA LEU A 195 -4.44 3.97 -10.20
C LEU A 195 -4.06 2.54 -10.58
N ALA A 196 -4.86 1.54 -10.20
CA ALA A 196 -4.70 0.16 -10.64
C ALA A 196 -4.80 0.04 -12.16
N ALA A 197 -5.81 0.63 -12.78
CA ALA A 197 -6.01 0.62 -14.24
C ALA A 197 -4.88 1.34 -15.02
N GLU A 198 -4.21 2.31 -14.39
CA GLU A 198 -3.03 2.99 -14.93
C GLU A 198 -1.72 2.18 -14.76
N GLY A 199 -1.77 0.97 -14.20
CA GLY A 199 -0.62 0.08 -14.03
C GLY A 199 0.23 0.37 -12.79
N MET A 200 -0.30 1.10 -11.80
CA MET A 200 0.39 1.29 -10.52
C MET A 200 0.49 -0.03 -9.75
N THR A 201 1.68 -0.35 -9.25
CA THR A 201 1.83 -1.48 -8.33
C THR A 201 1.23 -1.13 -6.96
N LEU A 202 0.24 -1.92 -6.52
CA LEU A 202 -0.51 -1.67 -5.29
C LEU A 202 -0.44 -2.88 -4.35
N LEU A 203 -0.12 -2.63 -3.08
CA LEU A 203 -0.34 -3.59 -2.00
C LEU A 203 -1.38 -3.00 -1.04
N MET A 204 -2.53 -3.64 -0.93
CA MET A 204 -3.67 -3.10 -0.20
C MET A 204 -4.09 -4.03 0.93
N VAL A 205 -4.04 -3.55 2.17
CA VAL A 205 -4.78 -4.14 3.28
C VAL A 205 -6.17 -3.54 3.28
N THR A 206 -7.19 -4.38 3.16
CA THR A 206 -8.57 -3.89 3.05
C THR A 206 -9.59 -4.86 3.68
N HIS A 207 -10.69 -4.29 4.16
CA HIS A 207 -11.90 -5.01 4.57
C HIS A 207 -13.01 -4.91 3.51
N GLU A 208 -12.77 -4.21 2.41
CA GLU A 208 -13.70 -4.06 1.29
C GLU A 208 -13.58 -5.25 0.32
N MET A 209 -14.20 -6.39 0.66
CA MET A 209 -14.01 -7.66 -0.09
C MET A 209 -14.52 -7.57 -1.52
N GLY A 210 -15.63 -6.84 -1.75
CA GLY A 210 -16.16 -6.58 -3.08
C GLY A 210 -15.19 -5.81 -3.96
N PHE A 211 -14.51 -4.82 -3.37
CA PHE A 211 -13.47 -4.05 -4.05
C PHE A 211 -12.22 -4.90 -4.33
N ALA A 212 -11.71 -5.62 -3.30
CA ALA A 212 -10.58 -6.52 -3.47
C ALA A 212 -10.82 -7.55 -4.60
N ARG A 213 -12.02 -8.15 -4.64
CA ARG A 213 -12.41 -9.09 -5.69
C ARG A 213 -12.41 -8.48 -7.10
N LYS A 214 -12.76 -7.18 -7.20
CA LYS A 214 -12.88 -6.47 -8.48
C LYS A 214 -11.54 -6.02 -9.04
N VAL A 215 -10.64 -5.51 -8.16
CA VAL A 215 -9.46 -4.77 -8.63
C VAL A 215 -8.14 -5.49 -8.47
N SER A 216 -8.05 -6.54 -7.61
CA SER A 216 -6.79 -7.21 -7.40
C SER A 216 -6.53 -8.31 -8.43
N ASP A 217 -5.26 -8.45 -8.81
CA ASP A 217 -4.78 -9.56 -9.63
C ASP A 217 -4.59 -10.80 -8.77
N ARG A 218 -4.19 -10.61 -7.50
CA ARG A 218 -3.98 -11.66 -6.52
C ARG A 218 -4.42 -11.23 -5.13
N VAL A 219 -4.90 -12.19 -4.35
CA VAL A 219 -5.30 -12.01 -2.95
C VAL A 219 -4.46 -12.91 -2.07
N VAL A 220 -3.99 -12.36 -0.96
CA VAL A 220 -3.27 -13.08 0.10
C VAL A 220 -4.09 -13.05 1.37
N PHE A 221 -4.43 -14.21 1.89
CA PHE A 221 -5.06 -14.37 3.20
C PHE A 221 -3.98 -14.58 4.27
N MET A 222 -3.87 -13.62 5.18
CA MET A 222 -2.98 -13.73 6.33
C MET A 222 -3.73 -14.23 7.57
N HIS A 223 -3.17 -15.26 8.18
CA HIS A 223 -3.69 -15.84 9.42
C HIS A 223 -2.56 -16.13 10.39
N GLN A 224 -2.68 -15.65 11.64
CA GLN A 224 -1.73 -15.89 12.73
C GLN A 224 -0.23 -15.60 12.38
N GLY A 225 0.01 -14.57 11.58
CA GLY A 225 1.36 -14.17 11.21
C GLY A 225 1.97 -14.90 10.02
N LEU A 226 1.17 -15.66 9.28
CA LEU A 226 1.57 -16.43 8.10
C LEU A 226 0.75 -16.01 6.87
N VAL A 227 1.33 -16.16 5.68
CA VAL A 227 0.57 -16.27 4.43
C VAL A 227 -0.07 -17.68 4.44
N HIS A 228 -1.37 -17.73 4.66
CA HIS A 228 -2.09 -18.97 4.85
C HIS A 228 -2.65 -19.52 3.53
N GLU A 229 -3.14 -18.63 2.69
CA GLU A 229 -3.62 -18.94 1.36
C GLU A 229 -3.38 -17.75 0.43
N ALA A 230 -3.04 -18.00 -0.82
CA ALA A 230 -2.87 -16.98 -1.85
C ALA A 230 -3.32 -17.52 -3.20
N GLY A 231 -3.95 -16.67 -4.01
CA GLY A 231 -4.44 -17.07 -5.33
C GLY A 231 -5.18 -15.95 -6.03
N ALA A 232 -5.78 -16.27 -7.17
CA ALA A 232 -6.64 -15.37 -7.89
C ALA A 232 -7.89 -15.00 -7.06
N PRO A 233 -8.45 -13.78 -7.21
CA PRO A 233 -9.64 -13.37 -6.45
C PRO A 233 -10.81 -14.35 -6.58
N GLN A 234 -11.00 -14.93 -7.76
CA GLN A 234 -12.07 -15.92 -8.01
C GLN A 234 -11.92 -17.19 -7.18
N GLU A 235 -10.67 -17.63 -6.95
CA GLU A 235 -10.37 -18.80 -6.13
C GLU A 235 -10.56 -18.48 -4.65
N ILE A 236 -9.92 -17.40 -4.17
CA ILE A 236 -9.94 -17.00 -2.75
C ILE A 236 -11.37 -16.71 -2.26
N PHE A 237 -12.17 -15.97 -3.04
CA PHE A 237 -13.52 -15.59 -2.65
C PHE A 237 -14.61 -16.57 -3.09
N GLY A 238 -14.35 -17.41 -4.10
CA GLY A 238 -15.35 -18.33 -4.66
C GLY A 238 -15.20 -19.77 -4.20
N ASN A 239 -13.97 -20.22 -4.00
CA ASN A 239 -13.67 -21.61 -3.62
C ASN A 239 -12.47 -21.68 -2.66
N PRO A 240 -12.58 -21.09 -1.45
CA PRO A 240 -11.50 -21.06 -0.48
C PRO A 240 -11.08 -22.49 -0.09
N ALA A 241 -9.78 -22.79 -0.16
CA ALA A 241 -9.24 -24.12 0.09
C ALA A 241 -9.18 -24.45 1.59
N THR A 242 -8.81 -23.45 2.42
CA THR A 242 -8.59 -23.65 3.85
C THR A 242 -9.84 -23.41 4.69
N PRO A 243 -10.06 -24.17 5.78
CA PRO A 243 -11.16 -23.93 6.72
C PRO A 243 -11.11 -22.53 7.36
N GLU A 244 -9.92 -22.03 7.62
CA GLU A 244 -9.68 -20.73 8.23
C GLU A 244 -10.17 -19.59 7.33
N LEU A 245 -9.89 -19.65 6.02
CA LEU A 245 -10.38 -18.68 5.04
C LEU A 245 -11.90 -18.77 4.88
N ARG A 246 -12.47 -19.98 4.83
CA ARG A 246 -13.94 -20.16 4.80
C ARG A 246 -14.61 -19.53 5.99
N THR A 247 -14.06 -19.75 7.21
CA THR A 247 -14.57 -19.16 8.45
C THR A 247 -14.42 -17.65 8.45
N PHE A 248 -13.31 -17.14 7.94
CA PHE A 248 -13.09 -15.70 7.83
C PHE A 248 -14.13 -15.05 6.89
N LEU A 249 -14.31 -15.58 5.69
CA LEU A 249 -15.25 -15.03 4.70
C LEU A 249 -16.71 -15.10 5.19
N SER A 250 -17.09 -16.19 5.86
CA SER A 250 -18.45 -16.33 6.41
C SER A 250 -18.74 -15.36 7.58
N SER A 251 -17.72 -14.83 8.25
CA SER A 251 -17.89 -13.84 9.33
C SER A 251 -18.07 -12.39 8.84
N LEU A 252 -18.01 -12.16 7.54
CA LEU A 252 -18.14 -10.83 6.93
C LEU A 252 -19.58 -10.52 6.44
N HIS A 253 -20.49 -11.47 6.62
CA HIS A 253 -21.91 -11.36 6.23
C HIS A 253 -22.83 -11.09 7.41
#